data_5ffb4539bdbdb9f5194d2c03390e6238
#
_entry.id   5ffb4539bdbdb9f5194d2c03390e6238
#
_cell.length_a   1.000
_cell.length_b   1.000
_cell.length_c   1.000
_cell.angle_alpha   90.00
_cell.angle_beta   90.00
_cell.angle_gamma   90.00
#
_symmetry.space_group_name_H-M   'P 1'
#
loop_
_entity.id
_entity.type
_entity.pdbx_description
1 polymer ?
#
loop_
_entity_poly.entity_id
_entity_poly.type
_entity_poly.pdbx_seq_one_letter_code
_entity_poly.pdbx_strand_id
1 'polypeptide(L)'
;IYDRQWWHRNNMPQCIADYATFQKTSLTIVDAYRVMLADGPRGNSPEQSPVAKYQIISTDIVAADVAATQIFANVARQHKIGTPFEVSDIDYIALADELGVGTADLSKLNMKRISMA
;
A
#
# COMPACT_ATOMS: atom_id res chain seq x y z
N ILE A 1 -12.29 2.85 -16.62
CA ILE A 1 -13.34 2.94 -15.57
C ILE A 1 -14.14 4.19 -15.89
N TYR A 2 -15.39 4.01 -16.37
CA TYR A 2 -16.21 5.12 -16.83
C TYR A 2 -16.86 5.92 -15.70
N ASP A 3 -17.17 5.29 -14.57
CA ASP A 3 -17.76 5.97 -13.42
C ASP A 3 -16.91 5.76 -12.15
N ARG A 4 -15.94 6.65 -11.94
CA ARG A 4 -15.09 6.64 -10.73
C ARG A 4 -15.88 7.00 -9.48
N GLN A 5 -16.94 7.82 -9.62
CA GLN A 5 -17.76 8.22 -8.47
C GLN A 5 -18.60 7.05 -7.95
N TRP A 6 -18.93 6.08 -8.80
CA TRP A 6 -19.65 4.89 -8.38
C TRP A 6 -18.90 4.13 -7.28
N TRP A 7 -17.59 3.95 -7.46
CA TRP A 7 -16.74 3.30 -6.46
C TRP A 7 -16.74 4.02 -5.12
N HIS A 8 -16.69 5.35 -5.13
CA HIS A 8 -16.74 6.16 -3.91
C HIS A 8 -18.10 6.12 -3.20
N ARG A 9 -19.19 5.82 -3.91
CA ARG A 9 -20.54 5.73 -3.36
C ARG A 9 -20.92 4.32 -2.92
N ASN A 10 -20.17 3.32 -3.36
CA ASN A 10 -20.37 1.93 -3.02
C ASN A 10 -19.18 1.46 -2.14
N ASN A 11 -19.19 0.21 -1.71
CA ASN A 11 -18.12 -0.34 -0.89
C ASN A 11 -16.77 -0.31 -1.66
N MET A 12 -16.03 0.79 -1.53
CA MET A 12 -14.76 0.98 -2.25
C MET A 12 -13.73 -0.10 -1.93
N PRO A 13 -13.51 -0.51 -0.66
CA PRO A 13 -12.60 -1.62 -0.37
C PRO A 13 -12.94 -2.90 -1.14
N GLN A 14 -14.20 -3.27 -1.19
CA GLN A 14 -14.66 -4.43 -1.96
C GLN A 14 -14.40 -4.24 -3.45
N CYS A 15 -14.71 -3.08 -4.00
CA CYS A 15 -14.47 -2.79 -5.42
C CYS A 15 -12.98 -2.89 -5.79
N ILE A 16 -12.07 -2.48 -4.90
CA ILE A 16 -10.63 -2.59 -5.11
C ILE A 16 -10.21 -4.06 -5.15
N ALA A 17 -10.66 -4.85 -4.17
CA ALA A 17 -10.35 -6.27 -4.09
C ALA A 17 -10.92 -7.05 -5.29
N ASP A 18 -12.19 -6.81 -5.66
CA ASP A 18 -12.82 -7.43 -6.83
C ASP A 18 -12.08 -7.10 -8.12
N TYR A 19 -11.69 -5.83 -8.31
CA TYR A 19 -10.94 -5.42 -9.50
C TYR A 19 -9.59 -6.13 -9.60
N ALA A 20 -8.92 -6.35 -8.47
CA ALA A 20 -7.65 -7.07 -8.42
C ALA A 20 -7.79 -8.55 -8.82
N THR A 21 -8.95 -9.18 -8.59
CA THR A 21 -9.22 -10.55 -9.08
C THR A 21 -9.27 -10.61 -10.60
N PHE A 22 -9.77 -9.56 -11.23
CA PHE A 22 -9.90 -9.47 -12.69
C PHE A 22 -8.57 -9.12 -13.35
N GLN A 23 -7.84 -8.15 -12.80
CA GLN A 23 -6.56 -7.71 -13.34
C GLN A 23 -5.41 -8.48 -12.69
N LYS A 24 -5.00 -9.57 -13.32
CA LYS A 24 -3.86 -10.37 -12.85
C LYS A 24 -2.56 -9.62 -13.04
N THR A 25 -2.01 -9.13 -11.95
CA THR A 25 -0.73 -8.41 -11.92
C THR A 25 0.43 -9.41 -11.86
N SER A 26 1.36 -9.34 -12.80
CA SER A 26 2.54 -10.22 -12.83
C SER A 26 3.70 -9.68 -11.99
N LEU A 27 3.81 -8.36 -11.87
CA LEU A 27 4.86 -7.68 -11.11
C LEU A 27 4.33 -6.34 -10.61
N THR A 28 4.59 -6.06 -9.35
CA THR A 28 4.30 -4.79 -8.70
C THR A 28 5.61 -4.14 -8.27
N ILE A 29 5.79 -2.88 -8.61
CA ILE A 29 6.91 -2.06 -8.15
C ILE A 29 6.31 -0.86 -7.44
N VAL A 30 6.61 -0.71 -6.14
CA VAL A 30 6.19 0.43 -5.34
C VAL A 30 7.41 1.33 -5.12
N ASP A 31 7.30 2.56 -5.61
CA ASP A 31 8.25 3.63 -5.29
C ASP A 31 7.85 4.26 -3.96
N ALA A 32 8.66 4.03 -2.94
CA ALA A 32 8.56 4.64 -1.63
C ALA A 32 9.85 5.43 -1.30
N TYR A 33 10.47 6.04 -2.32
CA TYR A 33 11.61 6.92 -2.09
C TYR A 33 11.20 8.16 -1.28
N ARG A 34 10.03 8.72 -1.58
CA ARG A 34 9.34 9.71 -0.76
C ARG A 34 7.98 9.20 -0.36
N VAL A 35 7.61 9.42 0.89
CA VAL A 35 6.33 8.94 1.44
C VAL A 35 5.53 10.13 1.93
N MET A 36 4.36 10.35 1.31
CA MET A 36 3.46 11.41 1.71
C MET A 36 2.67 11.00 2.95
N LEU A 37 2.88 11.70 4.04
CA LEU A 37 2.36 11.34 5.37
C LEU A 37 1.08 12.09 5.75
N ALA A 38 0.79 13.21 5.08
CA ALA A 38 -0.38 14.03 5.34
C ALA A 38 -0.85 14.77 4.09
N ASP A 39 -2.11 15.19 4.09
CA ASP A 39 -2.75 16.06 3.09
C ASP A 39 -2.61 15.57 1.63
N GLY A 40 -2.53 14.24 1.44
CA GLY A 40 -2.49 13.66 0.10
C GLY A 40 -3.74 13.98 -0.74
N PRO A 41 -3.60 14.00 -2.06
CA PRO A 41 -2.41 13.73 -2.86
C PRO A 41 -1.52 14.97 -3.14
N ARG A 42 -1.89 16.14 -2.67
CA ARG A 42 -1.19 17.39 -3.01
C ARG A 42 -0.11 17.77 -2.00
N GLY A 43 -0.37 17.52 -0.70
CA GLY A 43 0.45 18.04 0.39
C GLY A 43 0.36 19.57 0.53
N ASN A 44 0.73 20.06 1.70
CA ASN A 44 0.78 21.49 2.00
C ASN A 44 2.21 21.99 2.23
N SER A 45 3.13 21.09 2.52
CA SER A 45 4.54 21.42 2.72
C SER A 45 5.48 20.26 2.34
N PRO A 46 6.74 20.53 1.98
CA PRO A 46 7.73 19.50 1.66
C PRO A 46 8.01 18.51 2.81
N GLU A 47 7.86 18.97 4.06
CA GLU A 47 8.09 18.17 5.25
C GLU A 47 7.09 17.01 5.35
N GLN A 48 5.91 17.15 4.76
CA GLN A 48 4.89 16.10 4.73
C GLN A 48 5.26 14.91 3.81
N SER A 49 6.30 15.08 3.00
CA SER A 49 6.79 14.03 2.10
C SER A 49 8.28 13.76 2.30
N PRO A 50 8.68 13.22 3.47
CA PRO A 50 10.09 12.94 3.75
C PRO A 50 10.68 11.89 2.82
N VAL A 51 12.02 11.91 2.72
CA VAL A 51 12.79 10.92 1.97
C VAL A 51 12.96 9.66 2.81
N ALA A 52 12.33 8.57 2.40
CA ALA A 52 12.37 7.28 3.08
C ALA A 52 13.33 6.28 2.41
N LYS A 53 13.59 6.42 1.10
CA LYS A 53 14.55 5.62 0.31
C LYS A 53 14.19 4.12 0.26
N TYR A 54 12.92 3.79 0.15
CA TYR A 54 12.48 2.41 -0.04
C TYR A 54 11.99 2.19 -1.48
N GLN A 55 12.12 0.97 -1.93
CA GLN A 55 11.46 0.43 -3.11
C GLN A 55 11.01 -0.99 -2.79
N ILE A 56 9.82 -1.36 -3.22
CA ILE A 56 9.28 -2.71 -3.07
C ILE A 56 9.11 -3.30 -4.47
N ILE A 57 9.54 -4.55 -4.64
CA ILE A 57 9.31 -5.32 -5.85
C ILE A 57 8.67 -6.64 -5.42
N SER A 58 7.50 -6.96 -5.96
CA SER A 58 6.75 -8.16 -5.58
C SER A 58 5.98 -8.73 -6.78
N THR A 59 5.86 -10.04 -6.82
CA THR A 59 4.93 -10.75 -7.70
C THR A 59 3.55 -10.95 -7.05
N ASP A 60 3.40 -10.56 -5.79
CA ASP A 60 2.17 -10.57 -5.01
C ASP A 60 1.78 -9.12 -4.69
N ILE A 61 0.65 -8.67 -5.27
CA ILE A 61 0.20 -7.28 -5.11
C ILE A 61 -0.29 -7.00 -3.69
N VAL A 62 -0.91 -7.97 -3.02
CA VAL A 62 -1.42 -7.83 -1.64
C VAL A 62 -0.24 -7.69 -0.68
N ALA A 63 0.77 -8.54 -0.84
CA ALA A 63 1.99 -8.47 -0.04
C ALA A 63 2.77 -7.15 -0.27
N ALA A 64 2.75 -6.61 -1.50
CA ALA A 64 3.33 -5.31 -1.79
C ALA A 64 2.65 -4.20 -0.99
N ASP A 65 1.31 -4.21 -0.92
CA ASP A 65 0.53 -3.23 -0.16
C ASP A 65 0.74 -3.36 1.35
N VAL A 66 0.82 -4.59 1.86
CA VAL A 66 1.17 -4.84 3.27
C VAL A 66 2.54 -4.24 3.61
N ALA A 67 3.55 -4.52 2.79
CA ALA A 67 4.89 -3.98 2.99
C ALA A 67 4.93 -2.45 2.88
N ALA A 68 4.21 -1.87 1.92
CA ALA A 68 4.09 -0.43 1.74
C ALA A 68 3.42 0.23 2.97
N THR A 69 2.37 -0.37 3.50
CA THR A 69 1.69 0.10 4.72
C THR A 69 2.62 0.10 5.92
N GLN A 70 3.41 -0.96 6.10
CA GLN A 70 4.38 -1.02 7.19
C GLN A 70 5.48 0.05 7.06
N ILE A 71 5.96 0.31 5.84
CA ILE A 71 6.92 1.39 5.58
C ILE A 71 6.29 2.74 5.92
N PHE A 72 5.06 3.00 5.42
CA PHE A 72 4.33 4.22 5.71
C PHE A 72 4.21 4.46 7.22
N ALA A 73 3.72 3.47 7.97
CA ALA A 73 3.53 3.57 9.41
C ALA A 73 4.85 3.86 10.15
N ASN A 74 5.94 3.21 9.75
CA ASN A 74 7.25 3.43 10.34
C ASN A 74 7.77 4.85 10.06
N VAL A 75 7.65 5.33 8.82
CA VAL A 75 8.09 6.68 8.42
C VAL A 75 7.25 7.74 9.15
N ALA A 76 5.92 7.54 9.24
CA ALA A 76 5.03 8.45 9.97
C ALA A 76 5.41 8.57 11.46
N ARG A 77 5.72 7.44 12.11
CA ARG A 77 6.18 7.44 13.51
C ARG A 77 7.53 8.14 13.69
N GLN A 78 8.48 7.90 12.78
CA GLN A 78 9.81 8.52 12.83
C GLN A 78 9.75 10.03 12.69
N HIS A 79 8.94 10.53 11.76
CA HIS A 79 8.81 11.95 11.48
C HIS A 79 7.76 12.66 12.34
N LYS A 80 6.91 11.91 13.04
CA LYS A 80 5.78 12.43 13.85
C LYS A 80 4.82 13.29 13.01
N ILE A 81 4.60 12.89 11.78
CA ILE A 81 3.71 13.56 10.82
C ILE A 81 2.62 12.58 10.40
N GLY A 82 1.39 13.09 10.31
CA GLY A 82 0.22 12.29 9.95
C GLY A 82 -0.18 11.31 11.05
N THR A 83 -1.14 10.45 10.75
CA THR A 83 -1.57 9.38 11.62
C THR A 83 -1.07 8.06 11.05
N PRO A 84 -0.17 7.34 11.74
CA PRO A 84 0.20 6.01 11.29
C PRO A 84 -1.05 5.11 11.35
N PHE A 85 -1.25 4.34 10.29
CA PHE A 85 -2.28 3.31 10.22
C PHE A 85 -1.62 1.94 10.06
N GLU A 86 -2.31 0.91 10.54
CA GLU A 86 -1.87 -0.46 10.47
C GLU A 86 -2.53 -1.17 9.28
N VAL A 87 -2.02 -2.35 8.92
CA VAL A 87 -2.61 -3.17 7.85
C VAL A 87 -4.08 -3.51 8.13
N SER A 88 -4.41 -3.72 9.40
CA SER A 88 -5.80 -3.99 9.85
C SER A 88 -6.77 -2.83 9.65
N ASP A 89 -6.28 -1.61 9.41
CA ASP A 89 -7.11 -0.44 9.14
C ASP A 89 -7.47 -0.33 7.64
N ILE A 90 -6.96 -1.26 6.82
CA ILE A 90 -7.11 -1.25 5.35
C ILE A 90 -7.92 -2.47 4.90
N ASP A 91 -9.24 -2.32 4.88
CA ASP A 91 -10.19 -3.41 4.62
C ASP A 91 -9.93 -4.15 3.29
N TYR A 92 -9.54 -3.45 2.22
CA TYR A 92 -9.33 -4.11 0.93
C TYR A 92 -8.16 -5.10 0.91
N ILE A 93 -7.19 -4.98 1.81
CA ILE A 93 -6.07 -5.93 1.93
C ILE A 93 -6.60 -7.28 2.40
N ALA A 94 -7.40 -7.28 3.48
CA ALA A 94 -8.01 -8.50 4.00
C ALA A 94 -8.95 -9.14 2.97
N LEU A 95 -9.80 -8.34 2.32
CA LEU A 95 -10.71 -8.81 1.27
C LEU A 95 -9.97 -9.44 0.08
N ALA A 96 -8.85 -8.82 -0.35
CA ALA A 96 -8.05 -9.35 -1.45
C ALA A 96 -7.34 -10.68 -1.09
N ASP A 97 -6.90 -10.84 0.17
CA ASP A 97 -6.36 -12.11 0.68
C ASP A 97 -7.45 -13.19 0.68
N GLU A 98 -8.64 -12.90 1.21
CA GLU A 98 -9.80 -13.81 1.22
C GLU A 98 -10.22 -14.24 -0.21
N LEU A 99 -10.14 -13.34 -1.17
CA LEU A 99 -10.44 -13.62 -2.58
C LEU A 99 -9.31 -14.38 -3.32
N GLY A 100 -8.18 -14.65 -2.65
CA GLY A 100 -7.06 -15.37 -3.22
C GLY A 100 -6.26 -14.57 -4.26
N VAL A 101 -6.31 -13.23 -4.20
CA VAL A 101 -5.53 -12.34 -5.07
C VAL A 101 -4.05 -12.40 -4.72
N GLY A 102 -3.74 -12.53 -3.44
CA GLY A 102 -2.38 -12.60 -2.89
C GLY A 102 -2.44 -12.91 -1.40
N THR A 103 -1.35 -12.67 -0.66
CA THR A 103 -1.33 -12.91 0.79
C THR A 103 -1.04 -11.66 1.60
N ALA A 104 -1.84 -11.45 2.64
CA ALA A 104 -1.59 -10.44 3.66
C ALA A 104 -0.55 -10.89 4.71
N ASP A 105 -0.22 -12.18 4.74
CA ASP A 105 0.76 -12.76 5.66
C ASP A 105 2.14 -12.83 5.02
N LEU A 106 2.98 -11.83 5.28
CA LEU A 106 4.35 -11.77 4.75
C LEU A 106 5.23 -12.94 5.20
N SER A 107 4.90 -13.64 6.28
CA SER A 107 5.66 -14.79 6.75
C SER A 107 5.60 -15.99 5.81
N LYS A 108 4.59 -16.04 4.94
CA LYS A 108 4.43 -17.08 3.91
C LYS A 108 5.30 -16.85 2.68
N LEU A 109 5.99 -15.72 2.60
CA LEU A 109 6.76 -15.31 1.44
C LEU A 109 8.27 -15.37 1.68
N ASN A 110 9.01 -15.64 0.61
CA ASN A 110 10.46 -15.54 0.63
C ASN A 110 10.89 -14.08 0.40
N MET A 111 10.92 -13.29 1.46
CA MET A 111 11.32 -11.88 1.39
C MET A 111 12.83 -11.71 1.49
N LYS A 112 13.37 -10.84 0.64
CA LYS A 112 14.77 -10.37 0.73
C LYS A 112 14.79 -8.87 0.99
N ARG A 113 15.53 -8.46 2.01
CA ARG A 113 15.86 -7.05 2.23
C ARG A 113 17.26 -6.80 1.71
N ILE A 114 17.38 -5.87 0.75
CA ILE A 114 18.65 -5.45 0.19
C ILE A 114 18.91 -4.02 0.66
N SER A 115 20.03 -3.82 1.35
CA SER A 115 20.49 -2.48 1.73
C SER A 115 21.56 -2.06 0.74
N MET A 116 21.32 -0.94 0.06
CA MET A 116 22.33 -0.32 -0.79
C MET A 116 23.03 0.77 0.00
N ALA A 117 24.36 0.72 -0.02
CA ALA A 117 25.20 1.70 0.66
C ALA A 117 25.13 3.07 -0.03
#